data_58bcccfc479d6587a584277669a7c3b3
#
_entry.id   58bcccfc479d6587a584277669a7c3b3
#
_cell.length_a   1.000
_cell.length_b   1.000
_cell.length_c   1.000
_cell.angle_alpha   90.00
_cell.angle_beta   90.00
_cell.angle_gamma   90.00
#
_symmetry.space_group_name_H-M   'P 1'
#
loop_
_entity.id
_entity.type
_entity.pdbx_description
1 polymer ?
#
loop_
_entity_poly.entity_id
_entity_poly.type
_entity_poly.pdbx_seq_one_letter_code
_entity_poly.pdbx_strand_id
1 'polypeptide(L)'
;YLMAPYDSYQTALSSTENPDWTTAHLGNDAYRDCAILLKRGEFKSGFQQSGHYTDPRCVRPLLEARIKAIQAKAGFNSWFLDAYATSMLFDSYRPDASMTQAQNAAGNIDASRWIAETLKLVAGSEDGNAVTAQGILFAHGMQTPVIGWGDPDLSKNKQSPYYLGDWYPPEQPSVFFKQVPIKEPYRTVHFDPATRLPLYQAVFHGSVITTHHWLF
;
A
#
# COMPACT_ATOMS: atom_id res chain seq x y z
N TYR A 1 13.32 -16.13 -8.74
CA TYR A 1 12.33 -15.58 -7.79
C TYR A 1 12.52 -14.07 -7.69
N LEU A 2 11.41 -13.31 -7.52
CA LEU A 2 11.46 -11.92 -7.11
C LEU A 2 11.56 -11.86 -5.58
N MET A 3 12.47 -11.04 -5.10
CA MET A 3 12.65 -10.78 -3.66
C MET A 3 12.63 -9.27 -3.45
N ALA A 4 11.66 -8.82 -2.66
CA ALA A 4 11.47 -7.41 -2.34
C ALA A 4 11.21 -7.20 -0.86
N PRO A 5 11.63 -6.09 -0.26
CA PRO A 5 11.08 -5.64 1.00
C PRO A 5 9.68 -5.08 0.77
N TYR A 6 8.86 -5.06 1.81
CA TYR A 6 7.63 -4.27 1.91
C TYR A 6 8.00 -2.93 2.55
N ASP A 7 7.81 -1.83 1.86
CA ASP A 7 8.33 -0.52 2.27
C ASP A 7 7.28 0.58 2.13
N SER A 8 7.18 1.46 3.13
CA SER A 8 6.09 2.42 3.28
C SER A 8 6.59 3.86 3.26
N TYR A 9 5.94 4.70 2.46
CA TYR A 9 6.22 6.15 2.37
C TYR A 9 4.95 7.01 2.32
N GLN A 10 3.79 6.39 2.15
CA GLN A 10 2.52 7.10 2.03
C GLN A 10 2.09 7.76 3.35
N THR A 11 2.41 7.11 4.47
CA THR A 11 2.15 7.63 5.82
C THR A 11 3.46 7.74 6.57
N ALA A 12 3.68 8.86 7.27
CA ALA A 12 4.75 9.02 8.24
C ALA A 12 4.19 8.99 9.66
N LEU A 13 4.78 8.16 10.51
CA LEU A 13 4.49 8.06 11.94
C LEU A 13 5.45 8.93 12.75
N SER A 14 4.99 9.46 13.89
CA SER A 14 5.88 10.02 14.89
C SER A 14 6.69 8.90 15.56
N SER A 15 7.78 9.26 16.21
CA SER A 15 8.66 8.27 16.87
C SER A 15 7.98 7.48 18.01
N THR A 16 6.81 7.93 18.48
CA THR A 16 6.07 7.33 19.60
C THR A 16 4.83 6.55 19.18
N GLU A 17 4.44 6.65 17.89
CA GLU A 17 3.27 5.96 17.36
C GLU A 17 3.64 4.60 16.77
N ASN A 18 2.80 3.60 17.01
CA ASN A 18 2.88 2.27 16.41
C ASN A 18 4.31 1.71 16.30
N PRO A 19 4.97 1.35 17.42
CA PRO A 19 6.37 0.94 17.43
C PRO A 19 6.66 -0.26 16.52
N ASP A 20 5.66 -1.07 16.23
CA ASP A 20 5.79 -2.24 15.36
C ASP A 20 5.74 -1.90 13.85
N TRP A 21 5.24 -0.71 13.49
CA TRP A 21 5.20 -0.26 12.09
C TRP A 21 6.43 0.57 11.73
N THR A 22 7.58 -0.05 11.81
CA THR A 22 8.88 0.63 11.68
C THR A 22 9.12 1.21 10.29
N THR A 23 8.54 0.65 9.23
CA THR A 23 8.70 1.14 7.85
C THR A 23 8.11 2.54 7.64
N ALA A 24 7.10 2.93 8.44
CA ALA A 24 6.48 4.25 8.39
C ALA A 24 7.16 5.29 9.31
N HIS A 25 8.17 4.90 10.07
CA HIS A 25 9.00 5.83 10.85
C HIS A 25 10.05 6.48 9.94
N LEU A 26 9.65 7.55 9.25
CA LEU A 26 10.47 8.28 8.27
C LEU A 26 11.29 9.43 8.89
N GLY A 27 11.22 9.61 10.19
CA GLY A 27 11.83 10.73 10.92
C GLY A 27 10.85 11.88 11.16
N ASN A 28 11.20 12.72 12.15
CA ASN A 28 10.32 13.82 12.58
C ASN A 28 10.06 14.85 11.49
N ASP A 29 11.03 15.10 10.61
CA ASP A 29 10.89 16.05 9.51
C ASP A 29 9.83 15.55 8.52
N ALA A 30 9.86 14.28 8.14
CA ALA A 30 8.83 13.70 7.27
C ALA A 30 7.44 13.76 7.92
N TYR A 31 7.34 13.46 9.21
CA TYR A 31 6.08 13.48 9.95
C TYR A 31 5.41 14.88 9.98
N ARG A 32 6.20 15.96 10.08
CA ARG A 32 5.70 17.35 10.13
C ARG A 32 5.76 18.05 8.78
N ASP A 33 6.94 17.99 8.16
CA ASP A 33 7.25 18.87 7.04
C ASP A 33 6.74 18.32 5.72
N CYS A 34 6.60 17.00 5.62
CA CYS A 34 6.00 16.35 4.45
C CYS A 34 4.50 16.04 4.61
N ALA A 35 3.90 16.31 5.76
CA ALA A 35 2.49 16.03 6.01
C ALA A 35 1.57 16.82 5.07
N ILE A 36 0.55 16.17 4.53
CA ILE A 36 -0.50 16.78 3.73
C ILE A 36 -1.37 17.66 4.62
N LEU A 37 -1.47 18.96 4.29
CA LEU A 37 -2.29 19.92 4.99
C LEU A 37 -3.65 20.05 4.27
N LEU A 38 -4.73 19.79 4.99
CA LEU A 38 -6.09 19.96 4.47
C LEU A 38 -6.47 21.44 4.42
N LYS A 39 -7.46 21.78 3.58
CA LYS A 39 -7.96 23.16 3.42
C LYS A 39 -8.43 23.81 4.74
N ARG A 40 -8.87 23.01 5.70
CA ARG A 40 -9.32 23.46 7.02
C ARG A 40 -8.18 23.67 8.04
N GLY A 41 -6.93 23.49 7.63
CA GLY A 41 -5.74 23.80 8.44
C GLY A 41 -5.24 22.68 9.33
N GLU A 42 -5.76 21.46 9.21
CA GLU A 42 -5.25 20.29 9.92
C GLU A 42 -4.51 19.31 8.99
N PHE A 43 -3.61 18.52 9.54
CA PHE A 43 -2.93 17.48 8.77
C PHE A 43 -3.87 16.32 8.46
N LYS A 44 -3.72 15.74 7.27
CA LYS A 44 -4.47 14.56 6.87
C LYS A 44 -3.98 13.35 7.67
N SER A 45 -4.83 12.80 8.54
CA SER A 45 -4.52 11.56 9.27
C SER A 45 -4.18 10.42 8.33
N GLY A 46 -3.15 9.67 8.69
CA GLY A 46 -2.72 8.50 7.95
C GLY A 46 -3.63 7.28 8.14
N PHE A 47 -3.12 6.13 7.76
CA PHE A 47 -3.85 4.87 7.81
C PHE A 47 -4.30 4.56 9.26
N GLN A 48 -5.56 4.16 9.42
CA GLN A 48 -6.19 3.89 10.73
C GLN A 48 -6.04 5.03 11.76
N GLN A 49 -6.07 6.27 11.29
CA GLN A 49 -5.90 7.48 12.11
C GLN A 49 -4.51 7.61 12.77
N SER A 50 -3.52 6.84 12.34
CA SER A 50 -2.15 6.93 12.81
C SER A 50 -1.30 7.78 11.88
N GLY A 51 -0.44 8.64 12.44
CA GLY A 51 0.45 9.48 11.67
C GLY A 51 -0.23 10.43 10.68
N HIS A 52 0.52 10.85 9.67
CA HIS A 52 0.03 11.75 8.63
C HIS A 52 0.33 11.18 7.23
N TYR A 53 -0.60 11.32 6.30
CA TYR A 53 -0.30 11.13 4.88
C TYR A 53 0.71 12.16 4.41
N THR A 54 1.60 11.75 3.51
CA THR A 54 2.74 12.56 3.08
C THR A 54 2.64 13.01 1.63
N ASP A 55 3.24 14.14 1.32
CA ASP A 55 3.51 14.60 -0.04
C ASP A 55 4.65 13.74 -0.63
N PRO A 56 4.41 12.97 -1.70
CA PRO A 56 5.41 12.08 -2.28
C PRO A 56 6.63 12.82 -2.83
N ARG A 57 6.50 14.08 -3.21
CA ARG A 57 7.61 14.93 -3.66
C ARG A 57 8.55 15.27 -2.51
N CYS A 58 7.98 15.52 -1.33
CA CYS A 58 8.72 15.85 -0.11
C CYS A 58 9.46 14.64 0.46
N VAL A 59 8.83 13.47 0.50
CA VAL A 59 9.45 12.23 1.02
C VAL A 59 10.40 11.55 0.01
N ARG A 60 10.42 12.00 -1.23
CA ARG A 60 11.25 11.40 -2.30
C ARG A 60 12.72 11.23 -1.93
N PRO A 61 13.43 12.23 -1.37
CA PRO A 61 14.82 12.07 -0.97
C PRO A 61 15.02 10.99 0.10
N LEU A 62 14.07 10.84 1.03
CA LEU A 62 14.10 9.80 2.07
C LEU A 62 13.92 8.41 1.47
N LEU A 63 12.96 8.26 0.55
CA LEU A 63 12.73 7.04 -0.22
C LEU A 63 14.03 6.62 -0.93
N GLU A 64 14.65 7.52 -1.68
CA GLU A 64 15.88 7.21 -2.41
C GLU A 64 17.03 6.81 -1.49
N ALA A 65 17.23 7.53 -0.39
CA ALA A 65 18.30 7.25 0.56
C ALA A 65 18.09 5.88 1.22
N ARG A 66 16.87 5.57 1.64
CA ARG A 66 16.53 4.29 2.28
C ARG A 66 16.70 3.12 1.31
N ILE A 67 16.15 3.22 0.10
CA ILE A 67 16.25 2.15 -0.90
C ILE A 67 17.73 1.88 -1.23
N LYS A 68 18.52 2.91 -1.49
CA LYS A 68 19.96 2.77 -1.76
C LYS A 68 20.70 2.10 -0.60
N ALA A 69 20.40 2.49 0.65
CA ALA A 69 21.04 1.93 1.84
C ALA A 69 20.68 0.45 2.07
N ILE A 70 19.43 0.07 1.85
CA ILE A 70 18.99 -1.33 1.97
C ILE A 70 19.56 -2.15 0.82
N GLN A 71 19.52 -1.63 -0.41
CA GLN A 71 20.01 -2.33 -1.59
C GLN A 71 21.52 -2.62 -1.51
N ALA A 72 22.30 -1.71 -0.94
CA ALA A 72 23.72 -1.94 -0.71
C ALA A 72 24.01 -3.11 0.25
N LYS A 73 23.06 -3.48 1.10
CA LYS A 73 23.20 -4.56 2.10
C LYS A 73 22.56 -5.87 1.68
N ALA A 74 21.45 -5.84 0.99
CA ALA A 74 20.58 -6.99 0.78
C ALA A 74 20.45 -7.45 -0.69
N GLY A 75 20.77 -6.62 -1.68
CA GLY A 75 20.77 -7.01 -3.10
C GLY A 75 19.44 -7.53 -3.63
N PHE A 76 18.33 -6.90 -3.26
CA PHE A 76 16.99 -7.24 -3.77
C PHE A 76 16.93 -7.01 -5.30
N ASN A 77 16.10 -7.81 -5.99
CA ASN A 77 15.83 -7.65 -7.42
C ASN A 77 14.44 -7.08 -7.71
N SER A 78 13.69 -6.77 -6.67
CA SER A 78 12.36 -6.16 -6.72
C SER A 78 12.17 -5.20 -5.54
N TRP A 79 11.20 -4.30 -5.66
CA TRP A 79 10.81 -3.39 -4.57
C TRP A 79 9.31 -3.27 -4.52
N PHE A 80 8.71 -3.51 -3.36
CA PHE A 80 7.27 -3.43 -3.15
C PHE A 80 6.92 -2.25 -2.26
N LEU A 81 6.11 -1.33 -2.79
CA LEU A 81 5.68 -0.12 -2.12
C LEU A 81 4.27 -0.29 -1.54
N ASP A 82 4.14 -0.06 -0.26
CA ASP A 82 2.88 -0.05 0.47
C ASP A 82 1.95 1.05 -0.05
N ALA A 83 0.79 0.66 -0.59
CA ALA A 83 -0.29 1.53 -1.04
C ALA A 83 0.17 2.76 -1.87
N TYR A 84 1.23 2.64 -2.67
CA TYR A 84 1.85 3.77 -3.35
C TYR A 84 1.22 4.07 -4.71
N ALA A 85 0.88 3.05 -5.49
CA ALA A 85 0.11 3.20 -6.73
C ALA A 85 -1.41 3.28 -6.47
N THR A 86 -1.79 3.91 -5.38
CA THR A 86 -3.16 3.99 -4.87
C THR A 86 -4.01 5.02 -5.61
N SER A 87 -5.33 4.88 -5.48
CA SER A 87 -6.31 5.91 -5.84
C SER A 87 -6.52 6.98 -4.76
N MET A 88 -5.91 6.82 -3.58
CA MET A 88 -5.96 7.81 -2.50
C MET A 88 -5.02 8.97 -2.82
N LEU A 89 -5.51 9.93 -3.59
CA LEU A 89 -4.79 11.12 -4.02
C LEU A 89 -5.33 12.35 -3.29
N PHE A 90 -4.45 13.23 -2.85
CA PHE A 90 -4.80 14.38 -2.01
C PHE A 90 -4.31 15.70 -2.59
N ASP A 91 -5.11 16.74 -2.38
CA ASP A 91 -4.60 18.12 -2.43
C ASP A 91 -3.93 18.47 -1.10
N SER A 92 -2.84 19.23 -1.14
CA SER A 92 -2.21 19.82 0.04
C SER A 92 -2.22 21.34 -0.06
N TYR A 93 -2.68 21.97 0.99
CA TYR A 93 -2.82 23.44 1.09
C TYR A 93 -1.69 24.09 1.91
N ARG A 94 -0.53 23.44 1.96
CA ARG A 94 0.64 24.04 2.61
C ARG A 94 1.03 25.34 1.89
N PRO A 95 1.22 26.46 2.63
CA PRO A 95 1.56 27.74 2.01
C PRO A 95 2.87 27.72 1.21
N ASP A 96 3.82 26.94 1.67
CA ASP A 96 5.17 26.82 1.12
C ASP A 96 5.32 25.69 0.09
N ALA A 97 4.39 24.73 0.08
CA ALA A 97 4.48 23.53 -0.73
C ALA A 97 3.09 22.98 -1.09
N SER A 98 2.25 23.77 -1.73
CA SER A 98 0.94 23.31 -2.18
C SER A 98 1.06 22.17 -3.21
N MET A 99 0.07 21.29 -3.22
CA MET A 99 0.04 20.12 -4.09
C MET A 99 -1.39 19.85 -4.54
N THR A 100 -1.59 19.58 -5.81
CA THR A 100 -2.83 19.05 -6.37
C THR A 100 -2.81 17.52 -6.39
N GLN A 101 -3.98 16.88 -6.48
CA GLN A 101 -4.08 15.43 -6.67
C GLN A 101 -3.28 14.94 -7.90
N ALA A 102 -3.26 15.71 -8.97
CA ALA A 102 -2.46 15.40 -10.16
C ALA A 102 -0.95 15.40 -9.85
N GLN A 103 -0.48 16.35 -9.06
CA GLN A 103 0.91 16.39 -8.60
C GLN A 103 1.23 15.28 -7.59
N ASN A 104 0.27 14.91 -6.75
CA ASN A 104 0.39 13.75 -5.86
C ASN A 104 0.59 12.46 -6.69
N ALA A 105 -0.29 12.23 -7.66
CA ALA A 105 -0.16 11.09 -8.59
C ALA A 105 1.17 11.10 -9.34
N ALA A 106 1.57 12.24 -9.88
CA ALA A 106 2.83 12.39 -10.59
C ALA A 106 4.05 12.06 -9.71
N GLY A 107 4.03 12.47 -8.45
CA GLY A 107 5.09 12.15 -7.48
C GLY A 107 5.20 10.65 -7.20
N ASN A 108 4.07 9.97 -7.04
CA ASN A 108 4.03 8.51 -6.84
C ASN A 108 4.55 7.77 -8.09
N ILE A 109 4.10 8.17 -9.28
CA ILE A 109 4.54 7.60 -10.55
C ILE A 109 6.05 7.78 -10.75
N ASP A 110 6.55 8.99 -10.47
CA ASP A 110 7.97 9.31 -10.62
C ASP A 110 8.85 8.46 -9.71
N ALA A 111 8.44 8.23 -8.46
CA ALA A 111 9.16 7.35 -7.55
C ALA A 111 9.17 5.89 -8.05
N SER A 112 8.03 5.37 -8.50
CA SER A 112 7.94 4.02 -9.05
C SER A 112 8.80 3.85 -10.30
N ARG A 113 8.79 4.83 -11.20
CA ARG A 113 9.65 4.84 -12.40
C ARG A 113 11.13 4.91 -12.05
N TRP A 114 11.49 5.71 -11.08
CA TRP A 114 12.89 5.77 -10.63
C TRP A 114 13.38 4.40 -10.14
N ILE A 115 12.57 3.68 -9.38
CA ILE A 115 12.89 2.31 -8.93
C ILE A 115 13.06 1.38 -10.15
N ALA A 116 12.13 1.43 -11.10
CA ALA A 116 12.14 0.55 -12.27
C ALA A 116 13.23 0.94 -13.29
N GLU A 117 13.31 2.22 -13.63
CA GLU A 117 14.12 2.70 -14.75
C GLU A 117 15.56 3.05 -14.34
N THR A 118 15.77 3.58 -13.13
CA THR A 118 17.10 3.97 -12.66
C THR A 118 17.78 2.84 -11.90
N LEU A 119 17.09 2.23 -10.94
CA LEU A 119 17.66 1.13 -10.15
C LEU A 119 17.55 -0.23 -10.86
N LYS A 120 16.76 -0.33 -11.92
CA LYS A 120 16.50 -1.58 -12.65
C LYS A 120 15.92 -2.69 -11.79
N LEU A 121 15.11 -2.30 -10.79
CA LEU A 121 14.37 -3.23 -9.94
C LEU A 121 12.95 -3.42 -10.48
N VAL A 122 12.38 -4.59 -10.25
CA VAL A 122 10.97 -4.84 -10.55
C VAL A 122 10.12 -4.11 -9.52
N ALA A 123 9.52 -2.99 -9.89
CA ALA A 123 8.69 -2.20 -8.99
C ALA A 123 7.27 -2.77 -8.89
N GLY A 124 6.79 -2.92 -7.67
CA GLY A 124 5.42 -3.33 -7.37
C GLY A 124 4.78 -2.44 -6.31
N SER A 125 3.46 -2.53 -6.19
CA SER A 125 2.71 -1.77 -5.19
C SER A 125 1.53 -2.57 -4.66
N GLU A 126 1.19 -2.33 -3.40
CA GLU A 126 -0.16 -2.57 -2.91
C GLU A 126 -1.10 -1.57 -3.58
N ASP A 127 -2.28 -2.01 -3.95
CA ASP A 127 -3.19 -1.30 -4.84
C ASP A 127 -2.62 -1.01 -6.24
N GLY A 128 -3.44 -0.39 -7.05
CA GLY A 128 -3.12 0.10 -8.38
C GLY A 128 -4.39 0.60 -9.07
N ASN A 129 -4.24 1.55 -9.98
CA ASN A 129 -5.35 2.07 -10.77
C ASN A 129 -4.83 2.62 -12.11
N ALA A 130 -5.75 3.04 -12.98
CA ALA A 130 -5.42 3.52 -14.32
C ALA A 130 -4.48 4.75 -14.35
N VAL A 131 -4.48 5.55 -13.31
CA VAL A 131 -3.65 6.76 -13.22
C VAL A 131 -2.27 6.44 -12.68
N THR A 132 -2.19 5.73 -11.56
CA THR A 132 -0.95 5.55 -10.78
C THR A 132 -0.20 4.26 -11.09
N ALA A 133 -0.76 3.33 -11.87
CA ALA A 133 -0.09 2.10 -12.26
C ALA A 133 1.11 2.29 -13.20
N GLN A 134 1.32 3.49 -13.70
CA GLN A 134 2.49 3.82 -14.52
C GLN A 134 3.77 3.71 -13.67
N GLY A 135 4.72 2.92 -14.13
CA GLY A 135 5.99 2.71 -13.42
C GLY A 135 6.02 1.51 -12.49
N ILE A 136 4.89 0.81 -12.26
CA ILE A 136 4.86 -0.49 -11.60
C ILE A 136 4.66 -1.63 -12.61
N LEU A 137 5.21 -2.79 -12.30
CA LEU A 137 5.10 -4.00 -13.14
C LEU A 137 4.15 -5.02 -12.53
N PHE A 138 3.89 -4.95 -11.25
CA PHE A 138 2.88 -5.77 -10.57
C PHE A 138 2.16 -4.98 -9.49
N ALA A 139 0.91 -5.35 -9.24
CA ALA A 139 0.06 -4.75 -8.22
C ALA A 139 -0.62 -5.83 -7.40
N HIS A 140 -0.50 -5.75 -6.08
CA HIS A 140 -1.24 -6.58 -5.16
C HIS A 140 -2.58 -5.93 -4.83
N GLY A 141 -3.67 -6.53 -5.27
CA GLY A 141 -5.00 -6.03 -4.99
C GLY A 141 -5.44 -4.83 -5.82
N MET A 142 -5.01 -4.74 -7.07
CA MET A 142 -5.42 -3.66 -7.96
C MET A 142 -6.95 -3.51 -8.02
N GLN A 143 -7.49 -2.53 -7.28
CA GLN A 143 -8.92 -2.22 -7.15
C GLN A 143 -9.79 -3.39 -6.60
N THR A 144 -9.19 -4.33 -5.91
CA THR A 144 -9.94 -5.40 -5.23
C THR A 144 -10.09 -5.11 -3.74
N PRO A 145 -11.26 -5.37 -3.13
CA PRO A 145 -11.48 -5.09 -1.71
C PRO A 145 -10.72 -6.06 -0.79
N VAL A 146 -10.32 -5.58 0.38
CA VAL A 146 -9.88 -6.40 1.51
C VAL A 146 -11.09 -6.77 2.33
N ILE A 147 -11.55 -8.01 2.23
CA ILE A 147 -12.83 -8.43 2.80
C ILE A 147 -12.74 -8.67 4.31
N GLY A 148 -11.68 -9.30 4.76
CA GLY A 148 -11.55 -9.76 6.14
C GLY A 148 -11.55 -8.65 7.20
N TRP A 149 -11.19 -7.43 6.82
CA TRP A 149 -11.08 -6.32 7.78
C TRP A 149 -12.42 -5.81 8.31
N GLY A 150 -13.46 -5.84 7.47
CA GLY A 150 -14.79 -5.33 7.82
C GLY A 150 -15.74 -6.37 8.40
N ASP A 151 -15.44 -7.66 8.28
CA ASP A 151 -16.33 -8.73 8.71
C ASP A 151 -15.88 -9.33 10.05
N PRO A 152 -16.70 -9.16 11.13
CA PRO A 152 -16.34 -9.69 12.44
C PRO A 152 -16.22 -11.21 12.50
N ASP A 153 -16.94 -11.95 11.65
CA ASP A 153 -16.82 -13.41 11.59
C ASP A 153 -15.47 -13.86 11.05
N LEU A 154 -14.84 -13.03 10.22
CA LEU A 154 -13.54 -13.30 9.63
C LEU A 154 -12.39 -12.82 10.54
N SER A 155 -12.58 -11.69 11.23
CA SER A 155 -11.49 -10.98 11.92
C SER A 155 -11.53 -11.04 13.44
N LYS A 156 -12.70 -11.26 14.08
CA LYS A 156 -12.88 -11.14 15.53
C LYS A 156 -13.54 -12.35 16.19
N ASN A 157 -14.50 -12.96 15.51
CA ASN A 157 -15.28 -14.07 16.07
C ASN A 157 -14.49 -15.38 16.01
N LYS A 158 -13.72 -15.69 17.04
CA LYS A 158 -12.91 -16.92 17.15
C LYS A 158 -13.71 -18.22 17.06
N GLN A 159 -15.03 -18.18 17.24
CA GLN A 159 -15.92 -19.33 17.10
C GLN A 159 -16.50 -19.51 15.70
N SER A 160 -16.30 -18.53 14.83
CA SER A 160 -16.76 -18.61 13.47
C SER A 160 -15.98 -19.68 12.67
N PRO A 161 -16.66 -20.53 11.85
CA PRO A 161 -15.98 -21.42 10.93
C PRO A 161 -15.17 -20.67 9.86
N TYR A 162 -15.47 -19.38 9.67
CA TYR A 162 -14.80 -18.49 8.74
C TYR A 162 -13.66 -17.68 9.35
N TYR A 163 -13.37 -17.86 10.65
CA TYR A 163 -12.36 -17.08 11.35
C TYR A 163 -10.96 -17.29 10.76
N LEU A 164 -10.36 -16.23 10.26
CA LEU A 164 -9.07 -16.25 9.58
C LEU A 164 -7.86 -16.24 10.54
N GLY A 165 -8.07 -15.83 11.77
CA GLY A 165 -7.01 -15.64 12.76
C GLY A 165 -6.55 -14.19 12.85
N ASP A 166 -5.70 -13.93 13.85
CA ASP A 166 -5.11 -12.61 14.05
C ASP A 166 -3.93 -12.41 13.11
N TRP A 167 -3.75 -11.16 12.67
CA TRP A 167 -2.69 -10.84 11.74
C TRP A 167 -1.31 -10.83 12.39
N TYR A 168 -1.21 -10.21 13.56
CA TYR A 168 0.10 -10.01 14.16
C TYR A 168 0.04 -9.58 15.63
N PRO A 169 0.84 -10.17 16.53
CA PRO A 169 1.39 -11.54 16.39
C PRO A 169 0.25 -12.56 16.46
N PRO A 170 0.27 -13.60 15.66
CA PRO A 170 -0.78 -14.60 15.72
C PRO A 170 -0.60 -15.48 16.96
N GLU A 171 -1.54 -15.43 17.89
CA GLU A 171 -1.63 -16.42 18.98
C GLU A 171 -1.98 -17.83 18.45
N GLN A 172 -2.53 -17.88 17.25
CA GLN A 172 -2.92 -19.10 16.52
C GLN A 172 -2.46 -18.97 15.08
N PRO A 173 -2.40 -20.06 14.30
CA PRO A 173 -2.08 -19.98 12.89
C PRO A 173 -2.96 -18.96 12.19
N SER A 174 -2.30 -18.00 11.54
CA SER A 174 -2.98 -16.99 10.74
C SER A 174 -3.60 -17.58 9.49
N VAL A 175 -4.29 -16.74 8.71
CA VAL A 175 -4.83 -17.10 7.41
C VAL A 175 -3.85 -17.85 6.48
N PHE A 176 -2.56 -17.61 6.59
CA PHE A 176 -1.54 -18.28 5.77
C PHE A 176 -1.30 -19.74 6.13
N PHE A 177 -1.75 -20.17 7.28
CA PHE A 177 -1.51 -21.53 7.81
C PHE A 177 -2.80 -22.29 8.14
N LYS A 178 -3.96 -21.69 7.93
CA LYS A 178 -5.25 -22.26 8.28
C LYS A 178 -6.18 -22.25 7.07
N GLN A 179 -6.72 -23.41 6.73
CA GLN A 179 -7.80 -23.51 5.76
C GLN A 179 -9.13 -23.14 6.41
N VAL A 180 -9.87 -22.24 5.79
CA VAL A 180 -11.22 -21.87 6.18
C VAL A 180 -12.14 -21.86 4.95
N PRO A 181 -13.44 -22.19 5.10
CA PRO A 181 -14.37 -22.03 3.99
C PRO A 181 -14.56 -20.55 3.67
N ILE A 182 -14.82 -20.24 2.42
CA ILE A 182 -15.08 -18.86 1.99
C ILE A 182 -16.54 -18.52 2.28
N LYS A 183 -16.75 -17.46 3.08
CA LYS A 183 -18.06 -16.97 3.47
C LYS A 183 -18.77 -16.29 2.29
N GLU A 184 -20.08 -16.51 2.16
CA GLU A 184 -20.90 -15.70 1.25
C GLU A 184 -21.13 -14.28 1.86
N PRO A 185 -21.21 -13.20 1.06
CA PRO A 185 -21.22 -13.21 -0.40
C PRO A 185 -19.81 -13.20 -1.05
N TYR A 186 -18.76 -13.27 -0.27
CA TYR A 186 -17.38 -13.12 -0.76
C TYR A 186 -17.01 -14.21 -1.76
N ARG A 187 -17.47 -15.44 -1.52
CA ARG A 187 -17.26 -16.54 -2.44
C ARG A 187 -17.81 -16.23 -3.83
N THR A 188 -19.06 -15.78 -3.90
CA THR A 188 -19.68 -15.40 -5.17
C THR A 188 -18.96 -14.22 -5.82
N VAL A 189 -18.72 -13.14 -5.08
CA VAL A 189 -18.10 -11.92 -5.64
C VAL A 189 -16.71 -12.19 -6.21
N HIS A 190 -15.90 -13.02 -5.54
CA HIS A 190 -14.51 -13.21 -5.94
C HIS A 190 -14.25 -14.42 -6.84
N PHE A 191 -15.12 -15.42 -6.82
CA PHE A 191 -14.83 -16.70 -7.48
C PHE A 191 -15.88 -17.13 -8.49
N ASP A 192 -17.09 -16.56 -8.49
CA ASP A 192 -18.07 -16.84 -9.53
C ASP A 192 -17.57 -16.27 -10.87
N PRO A 193 -17.57 -17.07 -11.95
CA PRO A 193 -17.15 -16.62 -13.27
C PRO A 193 -17.88 -15.38 -13.78
N ALA A 194 -19.12 -15.15 -13.35
CA ALA A 194 -19.91 -13.98 -13.75
C ALA A 194 -19.43 -12.67 -13.09
N THR A 195 -18.72 -12.74 -11.96
CA THR A 195 -18.34 -11.57 -11.15
C THR A 195 -16.83 -11.42 -10.94
N ARG A 196 -16.07 -12.51 -11.05
CA ARG A 196 -14.66 -12.55 -10.67
C ARG A 196 -13.67 -11.89 -11.62
N LEU A 197 -14.10 -11.45 -12.80
CA LEU A 197 -13.21 -10.79 -13.76
C LEU A 197 -13.24 -9.28 -13.51
N PRO A 198 -12.35 -8.74 -12.67
CA PRO A 198 -12.24 -7.33 -12.50
C PRO A 198 -11.94 -6.67 -13.84
N LEU A 199 -12.65 -5.60 -14.16
CA LEU A 199 -12.43 -4.84 -15.39
C LEU A 199 -10.96 -4.45 -15.57
N TYR A 200 -10.30 -4.13 -14.48
CA TYR A 200 -8.87 -3.79 -14.46
C TYR A 200 -7.97 -4.91 -14.97
N GLN A 201 -8.23 -6.14 -14.59
CA GLN A 201 -7.45 -7.27 -15.12
C GLN A 201 -7.62 -7.42 -16.63
N ALA A 202 -8.84 -7.20 -17.14
CA ALA A 202 -9.09 -7.24 -18.58
C ALA A 202 -8.40 -6.09 -19.35
N VAL A 203 -8.34 -4.90 -18.74
CA VAL A 203 -7.73 -3.70 -19.36
C VAL A 203 -6.20 -3.72 -19.29
N PHE A 204 -5.65 -4.14 -18.14
CA PHE A 204 -4.20 -4.04 -17.88
C PHE A 204 -3.43 -5.34 -18.03
N HIS A 205 -4.08 -6.43 -18.46
CA HIS A 205 -3.36 -7.66 -18.76
C HIS A 205 -2.26 -7.38 -19.81
N GLY A 206 -1.06 -7.87 -19.56
CA GLY A 206 0.10 -7.59 -20.40
C GLY A 206 0.85 -6.29 -20.09
N SER A 207 0.29 -5.41 -19.25
CA SER A 207 0.95 -4.17 -18.79
C SER A 207 1.36 -4.24 -17.33
N VAL A 208 0.45 -4.71 -16.47
CA VAL A 208 0.68 -4.87 -15.03
C VAL A 208 0.21 -6.26 -14.63
N ILE A 209 1.04 -7.01 -13.92
CA ILE A 209 0.64 -8.27 -13.31
C ILE A 209 -0.18 -7.94 -12.07
N THR A 210 -1.43 -8.39 -12.02
CA THR A 210 -2.33 -8.10 -10.90
C THR A 210 -2.66 -9.36 -10.14
N THR A 211 -2.75 -9.26 -8.82
CA THR A 211 -3.29 -10.29 -7.93
C THR A 211 -4.48 -9.72 -7.16
N HIS A 212 -5.34 -10.58 -6.63
CA HIS A 212 -6.30 -10.12 -5.65
C HIS A 212 -5.58 -9.61 -4.40
N HIS A 213 -6.15 -8.60 -3.75
CA HIS A 213 -5.70 -8.18 -2.44
C HIS A 213 -5.84 -9.34 -1.43
N TRP A 214 -5.19 -9.25 -0.29
CA TRP A 214 -5.31 -10.28 0.75
C TRP A 214 -6.77 -10.54 1.07
N LEU A 215 -7.24 -11.69 0.62
CA LEU A 215 -8.65 -12.04 0.78
C LEU A 215 -8.88 -12.82 2.07
N PHE A 216 -7.83 -13.46 2.53
CA PHE A 216 -7.89 -14.42 3.63
C PHE A 216 -6.61 -14.36 4.45
#